data_2c7f36cabfd4eda45d6fa0e00255eee7
#
_entry.id   2c7f36cabfd4eda45d6fa0e00255eee7
#
_cell.length_a   1.000
_cell.length_b   1.000
_cell.length_c   1.000
_cell.angle_alpha   90.00
_cell.angle_beta   90.00
_cell.angle_gamma   90.00
#
_symmetry.space_group_name_H-M   'P 1'
#
loop_
_entity.id
_entity.type
_entity.pdbx_description
1 polymer ?
#
loop_
_entity_poly.entity_id
_entity_poly.type
_entity_poly.pdbx_seq_one_letter_code
_entity_poly.pdbx_strand_id
1 'polypeptide(L)'
;MRYVLVLLTFIILSCDSKFSKKEHSIYWHGKSAEYKALCVQAYNVAKTKLDKELLNTDNKPIAIVADLDETVLNNTPFNEMLIDKRLDYNQDLWSVWVNKKIAT
;
A
#
# COMPACT_ATOMS: atom_id res chain seq x y z
N MET A 1 -47.86 15.56 -10.29
CA MET A 1 -47.44 14.14 -10.28
C MET A 1 -46.34 13.81 -11.32
N ARG A 2 -46.44 14.26 -12.59
CA ARG A 2 -45.43 13.98 -13.64
C ARG A 2 -43.99 14.44 -13.28
N TYR A 3 -43.81 15.58 -12.65
CA TYR A 3 -42.49 16.12 -12.28
C TYR A 3 -41.87 15.46 -11.04
N VAL A 4 -42.70 14.91 -10.14
CA VAL A 4 -42.24 14.15 -8.97
C VAL A 4 -41.63 12.81 -9.39
N LEU A 5 -42.20 12.19 -10.43
CA LEU A 5 -41.68 10.93 -10.99
C LEU A 5 -40.32 11.12 -11.67
N VAL A 6 -40.12 12.26 -12.37
CA VAL A 6 -38.85 12.60 -13.02
C VAL A 6 -37.78 12.93 -11.98
N LEU A 7 -38.14 13.59 -10.86
CA LEU A 7 -37.19 13.84 -9.77
C LEU A 7 -36.77 12.53 -9.05
N LEU A 8 -37.69 11.58 -8.88
CA LEU A 8 -37.41 10.29 -8.27
C LEU A 8 -36.43 9.44 -9.12
N THR A 9 -36.54 9.50 -10.46
CA THR A 9 -35.62 8.77 -11.35
C THR A 9 -34.20 9.33 -11.32
N PHE A 10 -34.00 10.63 -11.04
CA PHE A 10 -32.66 11.19 -10.88
C PHE A 10 -31.97 10.76 -9.57
N ILE A 11 -32.71 10.45 -8.53
CA ILE A 11 -32.15 10.03 -7.22
C ILE A 11 -31.58 8.60 -7.27
N ILE A 12 -32.14 7.73 -8.11
CA ILE A 12 -31.66 6.35 -8.25
C ILE A 12 -30.46 6.19 -9.20
N LEU A 13 -30.08 7.24 -9.91
CA LEU A 13 -28.83 7.31 -10.69
C LEU A 13 -27.63 7.79 -9.85
N SER A 14 -27.74 7.80 -8.51
CA SER A 14 -26.62 8.06 -7.61
C SER A 14 -25.56 7.00 -7.84
N CYS A 15 -24.41 7.44 -8.30
CA CYS A 15 -23.27 6.64 -8.69
C CYS A 15 -22.84 5.75 -7.53
N ASP A 16 -23.11 4.46 -7.65
CA ASP A 16 -22.56 3.44 -6.76
C ASP A 16 -21.05 3.38 -7.03
N SER A 17 -20.24 3.85 -6.10
CA SER A 17 -18.80 3.79 -6.27
C SER A 17 -18.39 2.31 -6.28
N LYS A 18 -17.98 1.82 -7.44
CA LYS A 18 -17.58 0.42 -7.66
C LYS A 18 -16.38 -0.02 -6.82
N PHE A 19 -15.74 0.90 -6.10
CA PHE A 19 -14.55 0.62 -5.31
C PHE A 19 -14.85 0.70 -3.81
N SER A 20 -14.44 -0.33 -3.09
CA SER A 20 -14.47 -0.33 -1.62
C SER A 20 -13.35 0.56 -1.06
N LYS A 21 -13.47 0.99 0.21
CA LYS A 21 -12.40 1.74 0.90
C LYS A 21 -11.07 0.98 0.93
N LYS A 22 -11.13 -0.35 1.01
CA LYS A 22 -9.95 -1.23 0.97
C LYS A 22 -9.24 -1.15 -0.38
N GLU A 23 -9.98 -1.19 -1.48
CA GLU A 23 -9.42 -1.07 -2.84
C GLU A 23 -8.71 0.27 -3.04
N HIS A 24 -9.32 1.38 -2.59
CA HIS A 24 -8.72 2.70 -2.67
C HIS A 24 -7.36 2.76 -1.95
N SER A 25 -7.25 2.19 -0.75
CA SER A 25 -6.00 2.21 0.00
C SER A 25 -4.89 1.38 -0.67
N ILE A 26 -5.22 0.23 -1.22
CA ILE A 26 -4.27 -0.63 -1.93
C ILE A 26 -3.77 0.05 -3.21
N TYR A 27 -4.67 0.63 -4.00
CA TYR A 27 -4.28 1.37 -5.21
C TYR A 27 -3.46 2.63 -4.88
N TRP A 28 -3.73 3.29 -3.76
CA TRP A 28 -2.90 4.41 -3.32
C TRP A 28 -1.47 3.95 -3.03
N HIS A 29 -1.27 2.85 -2.30
CA HIS A 29 0.05 2.28 -2.06
C HIS A 29 0.75 1.87 -3.36
N GLY A 30 0.06 1.21 -4.27
CA GLY A 30 0.65 0.67 -5.50
C GLY A 30 0.89 1.70 -6.61
N LYS A 31 0.04 2.73 -6.72
CA LYS A 31 -0.01 3.61 -7.90
C LYS A 31 0.25 5.09 -7.59
N SER A 32 0.09 5.53 -6.34
CA SER A 32 0.23 6.95 -5.99
C SER A 32 1.68 7.43 -6.06
N ALA A 33 1.89 8.52 -6.77
CA ALA A 33 3.17 9.24 -6.77
C ALA A 33 3.47 9.86 -5.40
N GLU A 34 2.43 10.28 -4.67
CA GLU A 34 2.54 10.81 -3.31
C GLU A 34 3.08 9.77 -2.35
N TYR A 35 2.53 8.54 -2.35
CA TYR A 35 3.04 7.46 -1.51
C TYR A 35 4.51 7.16 -1.80
N LYS A 36 4.91 7.08 -3.08
CA LYS A 36 6.30 6.90 -3.47
C LYS A 36 7.21 8.02 -2.96
N ALA A 37 6.76 9.27 -3.04
CA ALA A 37 7.49 10.42 -2.53
C ALA A 37 7.66 10.35 -1.01
N LEU A 38 6.63 9.95 -0.28
CA LEU A 38 6.69 9.74 1.18
C LEU A 38 7.69 8.64 1.56
N CYS A 39 7.71 7.53 0.82
CA CYS A 39 8.70 6.47 1.04
C CYS A 39 10.13 7.00 0.83
N VAL A 40 10.40 7.69 -0.28
CA VAL A 40 11.72 8.29 -0.55
C VAL A 40 12.09 9.28 0.54
N GLN A 41 11.18 10.11 0.99
CA GLN A 41 11.41 11.04 2.09
C GLN A 41 11.80 10.32 3.38
N ALA A 42 11.06 9.26 3.75
CA ALA A 42 11.33 8.48 4.96
C ALA A 42 12.74 7.86 4.93
N TYR A 43 13.10 7.23 3.80
CA TYR A 43 14.43 6.64 3.64
C TYR A 43 15.56 7.69 3.62
N ASN A 44 15.35 8.85 3.03
CA ASN A 44 16.33 9.94 3.05
C ASN A 44 16.56 10.46 4.47
N VAL A 45 15.51 10.58 5.28
CA VAL A 45 15.62 10.96 6.70
C VAL A 45 16.36 9.89 7.48
N ALA A 46 16.02 8.61 7.28
CA ALA A 46 16.71 7.49 7.92
C ALA A 46 18.20 7.46 7.55
N LYS A 47 18.53 7.63 6.26
CA LYS A 47 19.91 7.72 5.77
C LYS A 47 20.68 8.86 6.44
N THR A 48 20.11 10.05 6.50
CA THR A 48 20.75 11.21 7.13
C THR A 48 21.06 10.97 8.60
N LYS A 49 20.13 10.30 9.32
CA LYS A 49 20.37 9.92 10.73
C LYS A 49 21.48 8.88 10.85
N LEU A 50 21.47 7.86 10.00
CA LEU A 50 22.49 6.82 9.99
C LEU A 50 23.88 7.43 9.70
N ASP A 51 23.99 8.27 8.67
CA ASP A 51 25.25 8.94 8.31
C ASP A 51 25.81 9.74 9.51
N LYS A 52 24.94 10.43 10.26
CA LYS A 52 25.33 11.15 11.47
C LYS A 52 25.81 10.22 12.59
N GLU A 53 25.12 9.12 12.83
CA GLU A 53 25.51 8.15 13.86
C GLU A 53 26.85 7.46 13.50
N LEU A 54 27.07 7.16 12.22
CA LEU A 54 28.33 6.58 11.75
C LEU A 54 29.56 7.47 12.04
N LEU A 55 29.39 8.79 12.09
CA LEU A 55 30.47 9.72 12.46
C LEU A 55 30.77 9.70 13.96
N ASN A 56 29.84 9.23 14.80
CA ASN A 56 29.94 9.25 16.26
C ASN A 56 30.25 7.88 16.88
N THR A 57 30.51 6.87 16.06
CA THR A 57 30.78 5.52 16.56
C THR A 57 32.27 5.39 16.95
N ASP A 58 32.54 5.31 18.23
CA ASP A 58 33.84 4.96 18.80
C ASP A 58 34.22 3.51 18.48
N ASN A 59 34.23 3.11 17.20
CA ASN A 59 34.49 1.76 16.70
C ASN A 59 33.52 0.68 17.24
N LYS A 60 32.32 1.07 17.66
CA LYS A 60 31.30 0.10 18.07
C LYS A 60 30.56 -0.44 16.84
N PRO A 61 30.23 -1.73 16.81
CA PRO A 61 29.44 -2.30 15.73
C PRO A 61 28.03 -1.69 15.73
N ILE A 62 27.56 -1.29 14.55
CA ILE A 62 26.20 -0.75 14.34
C ILE A 62 25.35 -1.84 13.72
N ALA A 63 24.09 -1.90 14.12
CA ALA A 63 23.06 -2.73 13.50
C ALA A 63 21.88 -1.86 13.07
N ILE A 64 21.27 -2.22 11.95
CA ILE A 64 19.99 -1.67 11.51
C ILE A 64 18.92 -2.73 11.75
N VAL A 65 17.84 -2.36 12.44
CA VAL A 65 16.65 -3.18 12.58
C VAL A 65 15.54 -2.55 11.74
N ALA A 66 15.01 -3.32 10.82
CA ALA A 66 13.93 -2.88 9.95
C ALA A 66 12.84 -3.94 9.90
N ASP A 67 11.59 -3.49 9.79
CA ASP A 67 10.46 -4.35 9.44
C ASP A 67 10.57 -4.77 7.96
N LEU A 68 9.98 -5.88 7.59
CA LEU A 68 10.09 -6.42 6.23
C LEU A 68 8.92 -6.02 5.35
N ASP A 69 7.70 -6.34 5.76
CA ASP A 69 6.52 -6.19 4.92
C ASP A 69 6.11 -4.70 4.83
N GLU A 70 5.96 -4.18 3.62
CA GLU A 70 5.68 -2.78 3.32
C GLU A 70 6.74 -1.79 3.85
N THR A 71 7.87 -2.30 4.32
CA THR A 71 9.03 -1.49 4.72
C THR A 71 10.23 -1.77 3.81
N VAL A 72 10.73 -2.99 3.78
CA VAL A 72 11.83 -3.42 2.89
C VAL A 72 11.28 -4.10 1.63
N LEU A 73 10.19 -4.86 1.78
CA LEU A 73 9.53 -5.58 0.70
C LEU A 73 8.17 -4.97 0.40
N ASN A 74 7.88 -4.76 -0.87
CA ASN A 74 6.58 -4.28 -1.31
C ASN A 74 5.67 -5.47 -1.70
N ASN A 75 4.68 -5.76 -0.88
CA ASN A 75 3.68 -6.79 -1.13
C ASN A 75 2.38 -6.24 -1.74
N THR A 76 2.33 -4.96 -2.11
CA THR A 76 1.15 -4.37 -2.76
C THR A 76 0.66 -5.18 -3.96
N PRO A 77 1.52 -5.77 -4.83
CA PRO A 77 1.07 -6.60 -5.94
C PRO A 77 0.27 -7.84 -5.50
N PHE A 78 0.57 -8.40 -4.32
CA PHE A 78 -0.26 -9.48 -3.75
C PHE A 78 -1.67 -9.00 -3.43
N ASN A 79 -1.77 -7.85 -2.78
CA ASN A 79 -3.06 -7.25 -2.43
C ASN A 79 -3.85 -6.82 -3.67
N GLU A 80 -3.19 -6.26 -4.69
CA GLU A 80 -3.80 -5.96 -5.99
C GLU A 80 -4.37 -7.24 -6.63
N MET A 81 -3.61 -8.33 -6.63
CA MET A 81 -4.05 -9.62 -7.16
C MET A 81 -5.30 -10.16 -6.43
N LEU A 82 -5.39 -10.00 -5.10
CA LEU A 82 -6.58 -10.38 -4.34
C LEU A 82 -7.81 -9.57 -4.78
N ILE A 83 -7.65 -8.26 -4.97
CA ILE A 83 -8.73 -7.36 -5.44
C ILE A 83 -9.17 -7.77 -6.86
N ASP A 84 -8.25 -7.90 -7.79
CA ASP A 84 -8.53 -8.22 -9.18
C ASP A 84 -9.27 -9.55 -9.34
N LYS A 85 -8.92 -10.53 -8.49
CA LYS A 85 -9.54 -11.85 -8.48
C LYS A 85 -10.75 -11.95 -7.55
N ARG A 86 -11.11 -10.87 -6.85
CA ARG A 86 -12.18 -10.84 -5.84
C ARG A 86 -12.01 -11.92 -4.77
N LEU A 87 -10.79 -12.10 -4.31
CA LEU A 87 -10.43 -13.06 -3.26
C LEU A 87 -10.20 -12.34 -1.94
N ASP A 88 -10.56 -13.02 -0.87
CA ASP A 88 -10.14 -12.63 0.47
C ASP A 88 -8.74 -13.16 0.78
N TYR A 89 -8.10 -12.54 1.80
CA TYR A 89 -6.83 -13.04 2.29
C TYR A 89 -6.97 -14.50 2.75
N ASN A 90 -6.01 -15.31 2.34
CA ASN A 90 -5.90 -16.71 2.74
C ASN A 90 -4.43 -17.04 2.96
N GLN A 91 -4.12 -17.79 4.02
CA GLN A 91 -2.76 -18.15 4.40
C GLN A 91 -2.05 -18.99 3.32
N ASP A 92 -2.78 -19.83 2.60
CA ASP A 92 -2.20 -20.65 1.53
C ASP A 92 -1.78 -19.77 0.34
N LEU A 93 -2.61 -18.80 -0.03
CA LEU A 93 -2.29 -17.81 -1.08
C LEU A 93 -1.07 -16.98 -0.69
N TRP A 94 -1.00 -16.56 0.58
CA TRP A 94 0.15 -15.84 1.10
C TRP A 94 1.42 -16.69 1.05
N SER A 95 1.35 -17.95 1.49
CA SER A 95 2.47 -18.87 1.45
C SER A 95 2.99 -19.10 0.02
N VAL A 96 2.08 -19.21 -0.94
CA VAL A 96 2.44 -19.30 -2.37
C VAL A 96 3.14 -18.02 -2.84
N TRP A 97 2.66 -16.84 -2.43
CA TRP A 97 3.27 -15.55 -2.77
C TRP A 97 4.69 -15.45 -2.23
N VAL A 98 4.88 -15.71 -0.94
CA VAL A 98 6.19 -15.64 -0.26
C VAL A 98 7.18 -16.63 -0.91
N ASN A 99 6.75 -17.84 -1.21
CA ASN A 99 7.61 -18.85 -1.83
C ASN A 99 8.06 -18.46 -3.26
N LYS A 100 7.32 -17.63 -3.96
CA LYS A 100 7.72 -17.11 -5.28
C LYS A 100 8.86 -16.10 -5.21
N LYS A 101 9.08 -15.46 -4.05
CA LYS A 101 10.15 -14.45 -3.82
C LYS A 101 10.10 -13.31 -4.84
N ILE A 102 8.90 -12.82 -5.16
CA ILE A 102 8.65 -11.77 -6.16
C ILE A 102 8.22 -10.43 -5.58
N ALA A 103 8.19 -10.29 -4.27
CA ALA A 103 8.04 -9.00 -3.62
C ALA A 103 9.24 -8.10 -4.00
N THR A 104 8.97 -6.82 -4.31
CA THR A 104 9.95 -5.85 -4.83
C THR A 104 10.25 -4.77 -3.83
#